data_1303ac2c4b4cdb82e7175c8ec99d4bbc
#
_entry.id   1303ac2c4b4cdb82e7175c8ec99d4bbc
#
_cell.length_a   1.000
_cell.length_b   1.000
_cell.length_c   1.000
_cell.angle_alpha   90.00
_cell.angle_beta   90.00
_cell.angle_gamma   90.00
#
_symmetry.space_group_name_H-M   'P 1'
#
loop_
_entity.id
_entity.type
_entity.pdbx_description
1 polymer ?
#
loop_
_entity_poly.entity_id
_entity_poly.type
_entity_poly.pdbx_seq_one_letter_code
_entity_poly.pdbx_strand_id
1 'polypeptide(L)'
;FHFNDSKYGDDDLTVGSIKPYQLFLIFNELVEGMDANGMDHAKDLGWMIDASHNVKDPLEDLLQSVEAIMMAYAHALLMDRKALNAAQDNNDVVAAQELLKQTFHTDVRALVAEARLRNGAALNPLQFFREEKIREELTKERGTNTIATGL
;
A
#
# COMPACT_ATOMS: atom_id res chain seq x y z
N PHE A 1 5.72 6.19 9.98
CA PHE A 1 5.85 6.38 8.53
C PHE A 1 4.65 7.12 7.98
N HIS A 2 4.90 8.13 7.13
CA HIS A 2 3.88 8.83 6.35
C HIS A 2 4.00 8.36 4.91
N PHE A 3 2.91 7.84 4.37
CA PHE A 3 2.85 7.34 3.00
C PHE A 3 2.11 8.33 2.11
N ASN A 4 2.76 8.75 1.07
CA ASN A 4 2.19 9.45 -0.09
C ASN A 4 2.95 9.03 -1.34
N ASP A 5 2.58 9.56 -2.48
CA ASP A 5 3.35 9.47 -3.71
C ASP A 5 3.58 10.87 -4.26
N SER A 6 4.55 11.04 -5.10
CA SER A 6 4.84 12.33 -5.73
C SER A 6 5.36 12.16 -7.15
N LYS A 7 4.97 13.05 -8.03
CA LYS A 7 5.51 13.20 -9.37
C LYS A 7 6.56 14.30 -9.39
N TYR A 8 6.23 15.42 -8.78
CA TYR A 8 7.11 16.61 -8.68
C TYR A 8 7.01 17.18 -7.27
N GLY A 9 8.15 17.37 -6.62
CA GLY A 9 8.19 18.00 -5.30
C GLY A 9 7.32 17.29 -4.25
N ASP A 10 6.48 18.07 -3.61
CA ASP A 10 5.61 17.69 -2.49
C ASP A 10 4.14 17.65 -2.94
N ASP A 11 3.83 16.76 -3.86
CA ASP A 11 2.51 16.66 -4.50
C ASP A 11 1.47 15.93 -3.64
N ASP A 12 1.90 15.14 -2.66
CA ASP A 12 1.06 14.34 -1.75
C ASP A 12 -0.01 13.50 -2.46
N LEU A 13 0.39 12.80 -3.52
CA LEU A 13 -0.53 12.01 -4.35
C LEU A 13 -0.92 10.68 -3.67
N THR A 14 -1.99 10.06 -4.20
CA THR A 14 -2.43 8.71 -3.83
C THR A 14 -1.26 7.74 -3.82
N VAL A 15 -1.08 7.04 -2.70
CA VAL A 15 0.05 6.12 -2.50
C VAL A 15 0.13 5.08 -3.62
N GLY A 16 1.31 4.92 -4.18
CA GLY A 16 1.58 3.95 -5.24
C GLY A 16 1.01 4.31 -6.62
N SER A 17 0.46 5.52 -6.80
CA SER A 17 -0.13 5.96 -8.07
C SER A 17 0.91 6.26 -9.15
N ILE A 18 2.10 6.67 -8.75
CA ILE A 18 3.20 7.06 -9.66
C ILE A 18 4.38 6.09 -9.57
N LYS A 19 4.76 5.70 -8.34
CA LYS A 19 5.98 4.93 -8.07
C LYS A 19 5.70 3.63 -7.29
N PRO A 20 4.83 2.74 -7.79
CA PRO A 20 4.46 1.52 -7.05
C PRO A 20 5.65 0.59 -6.81
N TYR A 21 6.62 0.53 -7.73
CA TYR A 21 7.84 -0.25 -7.52
C TYR A 21 8.73 0.33 -6.42
N GLN A 22 8.84 1.66 -6.34
CA GLN A 22 9.58 2.31 -5.25
C GLN A 22 8.91 2.06 -3.90
N LEU A 23 7.59 2.09 -3.84
CA LEU A 23 6.83 1.74 -2.64
C LEU A 23 7.16 0.32 -2.17
N PHE A 24 7.19 -0.65 -3.09
CA PHE A 24 7.62 -2.02 -2.79
C PHE A 24 9.07 -2.06 -2.25
N LEU A 25 10.02 -1.33 -2.85
CA LEU A 25 11.40 -1.30 -2.38
C LEU A 25 11.50 -0.73 -0.95
N ILE A 26 10.73 0.30 -0.62
CA ILE A 26 10.65 0.84 0.74
C ILE A 26 10.14 -0.23 1.71
N PHE A 27 9.06 -0.92 1.37
CA PHE A 27 8.54 -2.01 2.20
C PHE A 27 9.52 -3.17 2.32
N ASN A 28 10.28 -3.46 1.27
CA ASN A 28 11.32 -4.47 1.31
C ASN A 28 12.33 -4.20 2.44
N GLU A 29 12.86 -2.98 2.51
CA GLU A 29 13.81 -2.57 3.55
C GLU A 29 13.15 -2.49 4.94
N LEU A 30 11.91 -1.99 5.01
CA LEU A 30 11.18 -1.90 6.27
C LEU A 30 10.93 -3.27 6.90
N VAL A 31 10.45 -4.24 6.11
CA VAL A 31 10.17 -5.61 6.59
C VAL A 31 11.47 -6.26 7.06
N GLU A 32 12.55 -6.18 6.29
CA GLU A 32 13.84 -6.72 6.68
C GLU A 32 14.36 -6.10 7.98
N GLY A 33 14.29 -4.77 8.08
CA GLY A 33 14.72 -4.04 9.27
C GLY A 33 13.88 -4.37 10.50
N MET A 34 12.56 -4.51 10.35
CA MET A 34 11.67 -4.91 11.45
C MET A 34 11.96 -6.33 11.91
N ASP A 35 12.08 -7.28 10.98
CA ASP A 35 12.40 -8.68 11.29
C ASP A 35 13.76 -8.82 11.99
N ALA A 36 14.77 -8.14 11.50
CA ALA A 36 16.10 -8.16 12.09
C ALA A 36 16.16 -7.61 13.53
N ASN A 37 15.24 -6.73 13.88
CA ASN A 37 15.13 -6.15 15.22
C ASN A 37 14.02 -6.77 16.09
N GLY A 38 13.36 -7.83 15.61
CA GLY A 38 12.30 -8.52 16.34
C GLY A 38 11.07 -7.65 16.62
N MET A 39 10.78 -6.71 15.72
CA MET A 39 9.66 -5.77 15.87
C MET A 39 8.32 -6.41 15.45
N ASP A 40 7.26 -6.05 16.16
CA ASP A 40 5.89 -6.34 15.74
C ASP A 40 5.47 -5.32 14.67
N HIS A 41 5.32 -5.77 13.44
CA HIS A 41 5.01 -4.92 12.27
C HIS A 41 3.73 -4.09 12.44
N ALA A 42 2.79 -4.56 13.24
CA ALA A 42 1.52 -3.87 13.44
C ALA A 42 1.53 -2.88 14.60
N LYS A 43 2.48 -3.02 15.56
CA LYS A 43 2.44 -2.26 16.82
C LYS A 43 3.62 -1.32 17.02
N ASP A 44 4.81 -1.72 16.53
CA ASP A 44 6.04 -1.01 16.86
C ASP A 44 6.34 0.14 15.90
N LEU A 45 5.58 0.26 14.80
CA LEU A 45 5.62 1.40 13.89
C LEU A 45 4.23 1.99 13.68
N GLY A 46 4.16 3.33 13.74
CA GLY A 46 2.97 4.07 13.32
C GLY A 46 2.92 4.20 11.79
N TRP A 47 1.80 3.82 11.20
CA TRP A 47 1.53 3.91 9.77
C TRP A 47 0.48 4.97 9.51
N MET A 48 0.77 5.94 8.65
CA MET A 48 -0.11 7.04 8.31
C MET A 48 -0.13 7.24 6.79
N ILE A 49 -1.30 7.51 6.26
CA ILE A 49 -1.45 8.00 4.88
C ILE A 49 -1.52 9.51 4.97
N ASP A 50 -0.57 10.18 4.33
CA ASP A 50 -0.44 11.62 4.29
C ASP A 50 -0.53 12.07 2.82
N ALA A 51 -1.64 11.73 2.20
CA ALA A 51 -1.92 12.04 0.81
C ALA A 51 -2.99 13.14 0.69
N SER A 52 -2.84 14.01 -0.26
CA SER A 52 -3.79 15.09 -0.55
C SER A 52 -5.01 14.51 -1.26
N HIS A 53 -6.13 14.46 -0.56
CA HIS A 53 -7.38 13.90 -1.08
C HIS A 53 -8.22 14.99 -1.79
N ASN A 54 -7.62 15.72 -2.73
CA ASN A 54 -8.30 16.76 -3.52
C ASN A 54 -9.16 16.20 -4.65
N VAL A 55 -9.65 14.98 -4.49
CA VAL A 55 -10.44 14.29 -5.49
C VAL A 55 -11.92 14.29 -5.14
N LYS A 56 -12.73 13.97 -6.13
CA LYS A 56 -14.18 13.91 -5.99
C LYS A 56 -14.65 12.97 -4.88
N ASP A 57 -13.91 11.91 -4.64
CA ASP A 57 -14.19 10.94 -3.57
C ASP A 57 -12.93 10.66 -2.74
N PRO A 58 -12.71 11.41 -1.64
CA PRO A 58 -11.54 11.22 -0.80
C PRO A 58 -11.48 9.87 -0.09
N LEU A 59 -12.62 9.23 0.18
CA LEU A 59 -12.65 7.91 0.80
C LEU A 59 -12.24 6.81 -0.18
N GLU A 60 -12.66 6.92 -1.45
CA GLU A 60 -12.24 6.00 -2.49
C GLU A 60 -10.73 6.10 -2.75
N ASP A 61 -10.20 7.31 -2.77
CA ASP A 61 -8.75 7.56 -2.91
C ASP A 61 -7.97 6.98 -1.72
N LEU A 62 -8.46 7.17 -0.50
CA LEU A 62 -7.88 6.56 0.69
C LEU A 62 -7.85 5.02 0.60
N LEU A 63 -8.94 4.40 0.14
CA LEU A 63 -8.98 2.95 -0.07
C LEU A 63 -7.98 2.48 -1.13
N GLN A 64 -7.75 3.25 -2.19
CA GLN A 64 -6.71 2.95 -3.18
C GLN A 64 -5.31 3.02 -2.56
N SER A 65 -5.04 4.01 -1.73
CA SER A 65 -3.78 4.13 -0.99
C SER A 65 -3.54 2.93 -0.06
N VAL A 66 -4.56 2.53 0.70
CA VAL A 66 -4.49 1.32 1.56
C VAL A 66 -4.22 0.07 0.73
N GLU A 67 -4.87 -0.08 -0.43
CA GLU A 67 -4.65 -1.21 -1.34
C GLU A 67 -3.19 -1.28 -1.79
N ALA A 68 -2.64 -0.17 -2.25
CA ALA A 68 -1.25 -0.10 -2.71
C ALA A 68 -0.26 -0.46 -1.60
N ILE A 69 -0.49 0.02 -0.37
CA ILE A 69 0.32 -0.30 0.81
C ILE A 69 0.24 -1.80 1.11
N MET A 70 -0.96 -2.39 1.15
CA MET A 70 -1.13 -3.82 1.43
C MET A 70 -0.45 -4.70 0.37
N MET A 71 -0.54 -4.32 -0.90
CA MET A 71 0.12 -5.02 -2.00
C MET A 71 1.65 -4.94 -1.88
N ALA A 72 2.20 -3.76 -1.63
CA ALA A 72 3.64 -3.56 -1.48
C ALA A 72 4.20 -4.33 -0.27
N TYR A 73 3.47 -4.31 0.85
CA TYR A 73 3.81 -5.08 2.04
C TYR A 73 3.77 -6.59 1.78
N ALA A 74 2.73 -7.09 1.09
CA ALA A 74 2.62 -8.50 0.72
C ALA A 74 3.78 -8.96 -0.19
N HIS A 75 4.17 -8.15 -1.18
CA HIS A 75 5.36 -8.42 -1.99
C HIS A 75 6.62 -8.49 -1.13
N ALA A 76 6.81 -7.56 -0.19
CA ALA A 76 7.96 -7.56 0.70
C ALA A 76 8.04 -8.81 1.59
N LEU A 77 6.90 -9.30 2.07
CA LEU A 77 6.83 -10.56 2.83
C LEU A 77 7.16 -11.80 2.00
N LEU A 78 6.95 -11.76 0.68
CA LEU A 78 7.26 -12.87 -0.23
C LEU A 78 8.71 -12.85 -0.74
N MET A 79 9.49 -11.83 -0.41
CA MET A 79 10.87 -11.70 -0.88
C MET A 79 11.74 -12.85 -0.37
N ASP A 80 12.45 -13.52 -1.26
CA ASP A 80 13.51 -14.45 -0.88
C ASP A 80 14.73 -13.69 -0.36
N ARG A 81 14.70 -13.38 0.94
CA ARG A 81 15.76 -12.62 1.63
C ARG A 81 17.11 -13.29 1.49
N LYS A 82 17.16 -14.61 1.59
CA LYS A 82 18.42 -15.35 1.50
C LYS A 82 19.07 -15.21 0.13
N ALA A 83 18.28 -15.33 -0.93
CA ALA A 83 18.78 -15.16 -2.30
C ALA A 83 19.18 -13.69 -2.56
N LEU A 84 18.36 -12.72 -2.11
CA LEU A 84 18.65 -11.31 -2.28
C LEU A 84 19.94 -10.91 -1.58
N ASN A 85 20.11 -11.28 -0.31
CA ASN A 85 21.32 -10.96 0.47
C ASN A 85 22.57 -11.62 -0.16
N ALA A 86 22.45 -12.87 -0.62
CA ALA A 86 23.56 -13.53 -1.31
C ALA A 86 23.98 -12.81 -2.60
N ALA A 87 23.02 -12.31 -3.39
CA ALA A 87 23.34 -11.52 -4.58
C ALA A 87 24.00 -10.19 -4.23
N GLN A 88 23.53 -9.51 -3.17
CA GLN A 88 24.11 -8.26 -2.68
C GLN A 88 25.52 -8.44 -2.13
N ASP A 89 25.76 -9.46 -1.33
CA ASP A 89 27.08 -9.78 -0.76
C ASP A 89 28.13 -10.08 -1.85
N ASN A 90 27.69 -10.66 -2.96
CA ASN A 90 28.52 -10.94 -4.12
C ASN A 90 28.63 -9.78 -5.12
N ASN A 91 28.02 -8.62 -4.84
CA ASN A 91 27.89 -7.49 -5.77
C ASN A 91 27.23 -7.88 -7.12
N ASP A 92 26.39 -8.90 -7.13
CA ASP A 92 25.62 -9.30 -8.31
C ASP A 92 24.36 -8.47 -8.44
N VAL A 93 24.54 -7.27 -9.00
CA VAL A 93 23.46 -6.29 -9.19
C VAL A 93 22.37 -6.82 -10.12
N VAL A 94 22.74 -7.64 -11.10
CA VAL A 94 21.77 -8.21 -12.07
C VAL A 94 20.86 -9.20 -11.36
N ALA A 95 21.44 -10.17 -10.64
CA ALA A 95 20.66 -11.14 -9.88
C ALA A 95 19.76 -10.47 -8.82
N ALA A 96 20.29 -9.48 -8.09
CA ALA A 96 19.49 -8.72 -7.11
C ALA A 96 18.30 -8.02 -7.77
N GLN A 97 18.51 -7.36 -8.92
CA GLN A 97 17.43 -6.71 -9.67
C GLN A 97 16.38 -7.70 -10.21
N GLU A 98 16.81 -8.86 -10.68
CA GLU A 98 15.89 -9.90 -11.16
C GLU A 98 15.00 -10.41 -10.04
N LEU A 99 15.55 -10.73 -8.87
CA LEU A 99 14.81 -11.17 -7.69
C LEU A 99 13.76 -10.12 -7.28
N LEU A 100 14.15 -8.87 -7.16
CA LEU A 100 13.24 -7.78 -6.82
C LEU A 100 12.11 -7.61 -7.84
N LYS A 101 12.43 -7.65 -9.15
CA LYS A 101 11.44 -7.51 -10.20
C LYS A 101 10.48 -8.71 -10.25
N GLN A 102 10.98 -9.93 -10.11
CA GLN A 102 10.15 -11.14 -10.07
C GLN A 102 9.18 -11.08 -8.91
N THR A 103 9.65 -10.70 -7.72
CA THR A 103 8.80 -10.56 -6.54
C THR A 103 7.73 -9.49 -6.76
N PHE A 104 8.09 -8.32 -7.27
CA PHE A 104 7.14 -7.25 -7.57
C PHE A 104 6.07 -7.64 -8.60
N HIS A 105 6.41 -8.49 -9.57
CA HIS A 105 5.45 -8.97 -10.57
C HIS A 105 4.62 -10.19 -10.13
N THR A 106 4.85 -10.71 -8.94
CA THR A 106 4.02 -11.79 -8.38
C THR A 106 2.62 -11.27 -8.08
N ASP A 107 1.59 -12.01 -8.49
CA ASP A 107 0.21 -11.63 -8.17
C ASP A 107 -0.12 -11.95 -6.71
N VAL A 108 -0.20 -10.92 -5.88
CA VAL A 108 -0.51 -11.03 -4.45
C VAL A 108 -1.97 -10.68 -4.11
N ARG A 109 -2.81 -10.40 -5.12
CA ARG A 109 -4.21 -9.97 -4.88
C ARG A 109 -5.01 -11.00 -4.10
N ALA A 110 -4.86 -12.28 -4.40
CA ALA A 110 -5.56 -13.34 -3.67
C ALA A 110 -5.09 -13.43 -2.22
N LEU A 111 -3.80 -13.29 -1.94
CA LEU A 111 -3.23 -13.28 -0.60
C LEU A 111 -3.78 -12.10 0.23
N VAL A 112 -3.77 -10.92 -0.35
CA VAL A 112 -4.30 -9.71 0.31
C VAL A 112 -5.81 -9.83 0.55
N ALA A 113 -6.58 -10.37 -0.41
CA ALA A 113 -8.01 -10.61 -0.25
C ALA A 113 -8.30 -11.62 0.88
N GLU A 114 -7.52 -12.70 0.98
CA GLU A 114 -7.66 -13.67 2.07
C GLU A 114 -7.31 -13.06 3.43
N ALA A 115 -6.25 -12.26 3.51
CA ALA A 115 -5.89 -11.55 4.74
C ALA A 115 -7.03 -10.63 5.22
N ARG A 116 -7.69 -9.92 4.31
CA ARG A 116 -8.88 -9.11 4.62
C ARG A 116 -10.01 -9.97 5.16
N LEU A 117 -10.34 -11.05 4.48
CA LEU A 117 -11.43 -11.94 4.88
C LEU A 117 -11.22 -12.49 6.30
N ARG A 118 -10.00 -12.92 6.61
CA ARG A 118 -9.63 -13.41 7.95
C ARG A 118 -9.79 -12.35 9.05
N ASN A 119 -9.69 -11.09 8.68
CA ASN A 119 -9.87 -9.95 9.59
C ASN A 119 -11.28 -9.31 9.50
N GLY A 120 -12.25 -9.98 8.88
CA GLY A 120 -13.63 -9.52 8.78
C GLY A 120 -13.83 -8.33 7.85
N ALA A 121 -12.89 -8.07 6.93
CA ALA A 121 -12.98 -7.00 5.95
C ALA A 121 -13.47 -7.53 4.58
N ALA A 122 -13.93 -6.61 3.73
CA ALA A 122 -14.37 -6.95 2.37
C ALA A 122 -13.20 -7.49 1.52
N LEU A 123 -13.47 -8.51 0.69
CA LEU A 123 -12.49 -9.07 -0.23
C LEU A 123 -11.94 -8.03 -1.21
N ASN A 124 -12.84 -7.19 -1.73
CA ASN A 124 -12.52 -6.05 -2.58
C ASN A 124 -13.15 -4.79 -1.98
N PRO A 125 -12.39 -4.01 -1.20
CA PRO A 125 -12.92 -2.83 -0.52
C PRO A 125 -13.43 -1.74 -1.46
N LEU A 126 -12.79 -1.53 -2.60
CA LEU A 126 -13.23 -0.55 -3.60
C LEU A 126 -14.56 -0.93 -4.23
N GLN A 127 -14.69 -2.20 -4.60
CA GLN A 127 -15.96 -2.71 -5.15
C GLN A 127 -17.07 -2.61 -4.11
N PHE A 128 -16.81 -3.06 -2.89
CA PHE A 128 -17.76 -2.98 -1.78
C PHE A 128 -18.21 -1.53 -1.53
N PHE A 129 -17.26 -0.59 -1.45
CA PHE A 129 -17.57 0.83 -1.25
C PHE A 129 -18.50 1.39 -2.32
N ARG A 130 -18.29 1.02 -3.58
CA ARG A 130 -19.09 1.48 -4.71
C ARG A 130 -20.47 0.82 -4.78
N GLU A 131 -20.55 -0.50 -4.59
CA GLU A 131 -21.79 -1.28 -4.67
C GLU A 131 -22.72 -0.98 -3.51
N GLU A 132 -22.21 -0.89 -2.30
CA GLU A 132 -23.00 -0.59 -1.09
C GLU A 132 -23.31 0.90 -0.92
N LYS A 133 -22.86 1.75 -1.86
CA LYS A 133 -23.12 3.20 -1.83
C LYS A 133 -22.75 3.87 -0.50
N ILE A 134 -21.69 3.40 0.12
CA ILE A 134 -21.23 3.85 1.46
C ILE A 134 -21.14 5.37 1.54
N ARG A 135 -20.71 6.03 0.47
CA ARG A 135 -20.67 7.49 0.40
C ARG A 135 -22.04 8.15 0.59
N GLU A 136 -23.08 7.59 -0.05
CA GLU A 136 -24.45 8.13 0.03
C GLU A 136 -24.99 7.97 1.45
N GLU A 137 -24.74 6.85 2.10
CA GLU A 137 -25.13 6.58 3.48
C GLU A 137 -24.44 7.52 4.46
N LEU A 138 -23.11 7.67 4.37
CA LEU A 138 -22.35 8.58 5.22
C LEU A 138 -22.78 10.04 5.03
N THR A 139 -23.10 10.46 3.79
CA THR A 139 -23.60 11.79 3.51
C THR A 139 -24.96 12.02 4.17
N LYS A 140 -25.81 11.01 4.16
CA LYS A 140 -27.13 11.02 4.76
C LYS A 140 -27.06 11.12 6.29
N GLU A 141 -26.21 10.31 6.92
CA GLU A 141 -25.98 10.31 8.38
C GLU A 141 -25.43 11.64 8.88
N ARG A 142 -24.52 12.23 8.15
CA ARG A 142 -23.86 13.49 8.51
C ARG A 142 -24.70 14.73 8.19
N GLY A 143 -25.79 14.59 7.45
CA GLY A 143 -26.62 15.70 7.01
C GLY A 143 -25.86 16.70 6.11
N THR A 144 -24.79 16.25 5.49
CA THR A 144 -23.94 17.08 4.64
C THR A 144 -24.03 16.62 3.19
N ASN A 145 -24.50 17.49 2.33
CA ASN A 145 -24.33 17.35 0.87
C ASN A 145 -22.96 17.86 0.44
N THR A 146 -21.92 17.48 1.13
CA THR A 146 -20.56 17.93 0.79
C THR A 146 -20.11 17.24 -0.48
N ILE A 147 -20.49 17.80 -1.60
CA ILE A 147 -19.72 17.69 -2.81
C ILE A 147 -18.43 18.41 -2.47
N ALA A 148 -17.32 17.71 -2.37
CA ALA A 148 -16.02 18.35 -2.33
C ALA A 148 -15.90 19.15 -3.64
N THR A 149 -16.21 20.41 -3.58
CA THR A 149 -15.85 21.35 -4.65
C THR A 149 -14.35 21.53 -4.51
N GLY A 150 -13.60 20.74 -5.26
CA GLY A 150 -12.19 21.01 -5.46
C GLY A 150 -12.05 22.41 -6.04
N LEU A 151 -11.33 23.27 -5.33
CA LEU A 151 -10.78 24.49 -5.85
C LEU A 151 -9.58 24.18 -6.74
#